data_4c584b8afe0f05551ab18626ff02ac59
#
_entry.id   4c584b8afe0f05551ab18626ff02ac59
#
_cell.length_a   1.000
_cell.length_b   1.000
_cell.length_c   1.000
_cell.angle_alpha   90.00
_cell.angle_beta   90.00
_cell.angle_gamma   90.00
#
_symmetry.space_group_name_H-M   'P 1'
#
loop_
_entity.id
_entity.type
_entity.pdbx_description
1 polymer ?
#
loop_
_entity_poly.entity_id
_entity_poly.type
_entity_poly.pdbx_seq_one_letter_code
_entity_poly.pdbx_strand_id
1 'polypeptide(L)'
;MTIDSFLHYSSLWALAISLIGLLFAVRSYRRQVRVQILFQISDRYHNLLNSSPMLILDVRKESPEAQESSLEFRASVLRYLFIVHFSYVLLELGYLDRDLWRILHAEHRRTLTRPGALREWHTLKGEFDTFPNFIDYVDCMNVGPETSRRFRFKAERHQDRH
;
A
#
# COMPACT_ATOMS: atom_id res chain seq x y z
N MET A 1 11.09 50.21 30.08
CA MET A 1 11.16 48.80 29.63
C MET A 1 12.35 48.19 30.32
N THR A 2 12.11 47.33 31.32
CA THR A 2 13.22 46.75 32.12
C THR A 2 13.87 45.62 31.36
N ILE A 3 15.16 45.43 31.55
CA ILE A 3 16.01 44.40 30.89
C ILE A 3 15.37 43.00 31.06
N ASP A 4 14.75 42.75 32.19
CA ASP A 4 14.03 41.50 32.50
C ASP A 4 12.83 41.21 31.54
N SER A 5 12.09 42.27 31.20
CA SER A 5 10.99 42.13 30.23
C SER A 5 11.50 41.73 28.84
N PHE A 6 12.62 42.26 28.40
CA PHE A 6 13.23 41.94 27.12
C PHE A 6 13.75 40.48 27.07
N LEU A 7 14.35 40.02 28.15
CA LEU A 7 14.85 38.64 28.26
C LEU A 7 13.69 37.63 28.24
N HIS A 8 12.55 37.92 28.91
CA HIS A 8 11.38 37.08 28.85
C HIS A 8 10.74 36.98 27.45
N TYR A 9 10.66 38.08 26.72
CA TYR A 9 10.13 38.08 25.37
C TYR A 9 11.06 37.35 24.41
N SER A 10 12.39 37.48 24.52
CA SER A 10 13.34 36.79 23.68
C SER A 10 13.32 35.26 23.86
N SER A 11 13.15 34.79 25.10
CA SER A 11 13.02 33.35 25.38
C SER A 11 11.73 32.75 24.82
N LEU A 12 10.62 33.46 24.87
CA LEU A 12 9.35 33.04 24.30
C LEU A 12 9.44 32.94 22.75
N TRP A 13 10.08 33.91 22.11
CA TRP A 13 10.32 33.85 20.67
C TRP A 13 11.24 32.70 20.27
N ALA A 14 12.30 32.42 21.01
CA ALA A 14 13.18 31.30 20.77
C ALA A 14 12.44 29.96 20.90
N LEU A 15 11.56 29.84 21.90
CA LEU A 15 10.71 28.66 22.08
C LEU A 15 9.73 28.46 20.89
N ALA A 16 9.09 29.55 20.45
CA ALA A 16 8.16 29.52 19.32
C ALA A 16 8.88 29.09 18.02
N ILE A 17 10.05 29.64 17.74
CA ILE A 17 10.85 29.27 16.57
C ILE A 17 11.28 27.82 16.65
N SER A 18 11.71 27.33 17.81
CA SER A 18 12.08 25.93 18.02
C SER A 18 10.91 24.99 17.78
N LEU A 19 9.71 25.32 18.23
CA LEU A 19 8.50 24.54 18.02
C LEU A 19 8.14 24.47 16.54
N ILE A 20 8.19 25.60 15.83
CA ILE A 20 7.95 25.66 14.38
C ILE A 20 8.98 24.81 13.65
N GLY A 21 10.27 24.92 14.02
CA GLY A 21 11.34 24.09 13.43
C GLY A 21 11.11 22.59 13.64
N LEU A 22 10.68 22.20 14.85
CA LEU A 22 10.33 20.81 15.16
C LEU A 22 9.17 20.29 14.29
N LEU A 23 8.11 21.09 14.13
CA LEU A 23 6.96 20.73 13.30
C LEU A 23 7.39 20.56 11.83
N PHE A 24 8.23 21.45 11.32
CA PHE A 24 8.81 21.33 9.98
C PHE A 24 9.66 20.07 9.82
N ALA A 25 10.53 19.77 10.80
CA ALA A 25 11.38 18.59 10.80
C ALA A 25 10.54 17.30 10.78
N VAL A 26 9.51 17.19 11.62
CA VAL A 26 8.60 16.03 11.67
C VAL A 26 7.86 15.86 10.35
N ARG A 27 7.36 16.95 9.77
CA ARG A 27 6.67 16.90 8.47
C ARG A 27 7.61 16.48 7.34
N SER A 28 8.83 17.00 7.30
CA SER A 28 9.86 16.63 6.31
C SER A 28 10.27 15.16 6.46
N TYR A 29 10.47 14.70 7.69
CA TYR A 29 10.79 13.30 7.98
C TYR A 29 9.69 12.35 7.50
N ARG A 30 8.43 12.65 7.80
CA ARG A 30 7.29 11.86 7.31
C ARG A 30 7.25 11.78 5.78
N ARG A 31 7.58 12.87 5.09
CA ARG A 31 7.65 12.89 3.61
C ARG A 31 8.79 12.01 3.10
N GLN A 32 9.96 12.05 3.72
CA GLN A 32 11.11 11.21 3.35
C GLN A 32 10.80 9.73 3.54
N VAL A 33 10.19 9.35 4.67
CA VAL A 33 9.77 7.97 4.94
C VAL A 33 8.81 7.46 3.89
N ARG A 34 7.81 8.26 3.46
CA ARG A 34 6.88 7.88 2.39
C ARG A 34 7.59 7.59 1.07
N VAL A 35 8.53 8.44 0.70
CA VAL A 35 9.31 8.25 -0.55
C VAL A 35 10.15 6.97 -0.47
N GLN A 36 10.79 6.71 0.68
CA GLN A 36 11.56 5.46 0.88
C GLN A 36 10.67 4.22 0.78
N ILE A 37 9.49 4.24 1.38
CA ILE A 37 8.51 3.15 1.28
C ILE A 37 8.11 2.91 -0.18
N LEU A 38 7.85 3.98 -0.94
CA LEU A 38 7.51 3.87 -2.36
C LEU A 38 8.63 3.19 -3.16
N PHE A 39 9.88 3.61 -2.94
CA PHE A 39 11.03 2.96 -3.59
C PHE A 39 11.15 1.49 -3.22
N GLN A 40 10.97 1.13 -1.95
CA GLN A 40 11.02 -0.27 -1.51
C GLN A 40 9.93 -1.13 -2.16
N ILE A 41 8.70 -0.61 -2.28
CA ILE A 41 7.62 -1.31 -2.98
C ILE A 41 7.98 -1.47 -4.47
N SER A 42 8.46 -0.40 -5.10
CA SER A 42 8.87 -0.41 -6.50
C SER A 42 9.98 -1.42 -6.76
N ASP A 43 11.02 -1.47 -5.92
CA ASP A 43 12.11 -2.42 -6.03
C ASP A 43 11.64 -3.87 -5.88
N ARG A 44 10.78 -4.15 -4.91
CA ARG A 44 10.19 -5.48 -4.74
C ARG A 44 9.37 -5.88 -5.96
N TYR A 45 8.60 -4.95 -6.51
CA TYR A 45 7.84 -5.17 -7.73
C TYR A 45 8.75 -5.43 -8.94
N HIS A 46 9.79 -4.63 -9.15
CA HIS A 46 10.79 -4.83 -10.20
C HIS A 46 11.52 -6.16 -10.07
N ASN A 47 11.93 -6.53 -8.86
CA ASN A 47 12.58 -7.81 -8.60
C ASN A 47 11.65 -8.99 -8.91
N LEU A 48 10.36 -8.87 -8.58
CA LEU A 48 9.37 -9.87 -8.96
C LEU A 48 9.22 -9.98 -10.48
N LEU A 49 9.14 -8.86 -11.19
CA LEU A 49 9.02 -8.84 -12.65
C LEU A 49 10.26 -9.45 -13.33
N ASN A 50 11.45 -9.15 -12.82
CA ASN A 50 12.69 -9.66 -13.36
C ASN A 50 12.90 -11.16 -13.07
N SER A 51 12.47 -11.63 -11.89
CA SER A 51 12.58 -13.04 -11.51
C SER A 51 11.51 -13.94 -12.13
N SER A 52 10.40 -13.35 -12.56
CA SER A 52 9.25 -14.09 -13.09
C SER A 52 8.59 -13.35 -14.25
N PRO A 53 9.28 -13.19 -15.39
CA PRO A 53 8.71 -12.51 -16.57
C PRO A 53 7.45 -13.23 -17.09
N MET A 54 7.32 -14.52 -16.83
CA MET A 54 6.13 -15.32 -17.17
C MET A 54 4.89 -14.85 -16.42
N LEU A 55 5.00 -14.30 -15.20
CA LEU A 55 3.84 -13.76 -14.47
C LEU A 55 3.06 -12.74 -15.31
N ILE A 56 3.77 -11.86 -16.03
CA ILE A 56 3.14 -10.84 -16.87
C ILE A 56 2.56 -11.47 -18.15
N LEU A 57 3.28 -12.42 -18.74
CA LEU A 57 2.87 -13.04 -19.99
C LEU A 57 1.72 -14.03 -19.78
N ASP A 58 1.76 -14.85 -18.74
CA ASP A 58 0.72 -15.83 -18.44
C ASP A 58 -0.53 -15.18 -17.88
N VAL A 59 -0.38 -14.13 -17.05
CA VAL A 59 -1.50 -13.29 -16.63
C VAL A 59 -2.14 -12.57 -17.84
N ARG A 60 -1.41 -12.32 -18.92
CA ARG A 60 -1.94 -11.69 -20.16
C ARG A 60 -2.49 -12.68 -21.18
N LYS A 61 -2.04 -13.93 -21.18
CA LYS A 61 -2.58 -14.96 -22.07
C LYS A 61 -3.91 -15.46 -21.53
N GLU A 62 -4.99 -15.06 -22.17
CA GLU A 62 -6.36 -15.55 -21.92
C GLU A 62 -6.58 -16.97 -22.48
N SER A 63 -5.54 -17.79 -22.68
CA SER A 63 -5.70 -19.12 -23.22
C SER A 63 -6.27 -20.06 -22.15
N PRO A 64 -7.47 -20.63 -22.36
CA PRO A 64 -8.06 -21.59 -21.42
C PRO A 64 -7.27 -22.89 -21.29
N GLU A 65 -6.32 -23.12 -22.20
CA GLU A 65 -5.50 -24.33 -22.29
C GLU A 65 -4.17 -24.26 -21.51
N ALA A 66 -3.83 -23.14 -20.91
CA ALA A 66 -2.67 -23.04 -19.98
C ALA A 66 -3.04 -23.73 -18.64
N GLN A 67 -3.14 -25.05 -18.68
CA GLN A 67 -3.98 -25.86 -17.81
C GLN A 67 -3.33 -26.33 -16.51
N GLU A 68 -2.08 -26.17 -16.32
CA GLU A 68 -1.43 -26.45 -15.04
C GLU A 68 -0.67 -25.20 -14.60
N SER A 69 -1.12 -24.60 -13.48
CA SER A 69 -0.31 -23.56 -12.88
C SER A 69 1.01 -24.20 -12.48
N SER A 70 2.08 -23.86 -13.18
CA SER A 70 3.40 -24.30 -12.78
C SER A 70 3.64 -23.86 -11.35
N LEU A 71 4.37 -24.66 -10.55
CA LEU A 71 4.76 -24.26 -9.19
C LEU A 71 5.42 -22.87 -9.18
N GLU A 72 6.13 -22.53 -10.26
CA GLU A 72 6.75 -21.22 -10.46
C GLU A 72 5.72 -20.10 -10.60
N PHE A 73 4.63 -20.33 -11.35
CA PHE A 73 3.56 -19.35 -11.51
C PHE A 73 2.86 -19.12 -10.16
N ARG A 74 2.51 -20.20 -9.44
CA ARG A 74 1.91 -20.12 -8.10
C ARG A 74 2.82 -19.37 -7.12
N ALA A 75 4.11 -19.69 -7.09
CA ALA A 75 5.08 -18.99 -6.25
C ALA A 75 5.18 -17.50 -6.60
N SER A 76 5.09 -17.15 -7.87
CA SER A 76 5.10 -15.77 -8.34
C SER A 76 3.84 -15.01 -7.95
N VAL A 77 2.67 -15.65 -8.04
CA VAL A 77 1.40 -15.06 -7.56
C VAL A 77 1.45 -14.88 -6.05
N LEU A 78 1.96 -15.86 -5.29
CA LEU A 78 2.11 -15.73 -3.84
C LEU A 78 3.03 -14.56 -3.45
N ARG A 79 4.18 -14.41 -4.11
CA ARG A 79 5.08 -13.25 -3.90
C ARG A 79 4.37 -11.93 -4.20
N TYR A 80 3.58 -11.89 -5.27
CA TYR A 80 2.80 -10.72 -5.61
C TYR A 80 1.75 -10.40 -4.55
N LEU A 81 1.03 -11.40 -4.06
CA LEU A 81 0.05 -11.25 -2.98
C LEU A 81 0.69 -10.69 -1.69
N PHE A 82 1.92 -11.10 -1.36
CA PHE A 82 2.66 -10.50 -0.23
C PHE A 82 2.99 -9.03 -0.47
N ILE A 83 3.31 -8.60 -1.70
CA ILE A 83 3.52 -7.19 -2.02
C ILE A 83 2.22 -6.41 -1.85
N VAL A 84 1.10 -6.95 -2.34
CA VAL A 84 -0.24 -6.34 -2.18
C VAL A 84 -0.62 -6.24 -0.70
N HIS A 85 -0.42 -7.32 0.07
CA HIS A 85 -0.68 -7.34 1.51
C HIS A 85 0.16 -6.29 2.25
N PHE A 86 1.45 -6.22 1.96
CA PHE A 86 2.33 -5.21 2.56
C PHE A 86 1.86 -3.79 2.25
N SER A 87 1.47 -3.52 0.99
CA SER A 87 0.93 -2.22 0.59
C SER A 87 -0.38 -1.90 1.33
N TYR A 88 -1.24 -2.91 1.53
CA TYR A 88 -2.48 -2.77 2.28
C TYR A 88 -2.22 -2.43 3.76
N VAL A 89 -1.27 -3.11 4.41
CA VAL A 89 -0.86 -2.82 5.79
C VAL A 89 -0.32 -1.40 5.92
N LEU A 90 0.50 -0.96 4.97
CA LEU A 90 1.02 0.42 4.97
C LEU A 90 -0.09 1.48 4.83
N LEU A 91 -1.16 1.16 4.09
CA LEU A 91 -2.34 2.00 4.03
C LEU A 91 -3.05 2.07 5.39
N GLU A 92 -3.28 0.92 6.04
CA GLU A 92 -3.93 0.86 7.35
C GLU A 92 -3.15 1.61 8.43
N LEU A 93 -1.82 1.57 8.35
CA LEU A 93 -0.92 2.30 9.24
C LEU A 93 -0.79 3.79 8.90
N GLY A 94 -1.44 4.27 7.82
CA GLY A 94 -1.41 5.68 7.41
C GLY A 94 -0.09 6.14 6.76
N TYR A 95 0.76 5.20 6.33
CA TYR A 95 2.01 5.52 5.61
C TYR A 95 1.79 5.82 4.13
N LEU A 96 0.71 5.33 3.53
CA LEU A 96 0.33 5.63 2.15
C LEU A 96 -0.71 6.73 2.11
N ASP A 97 -0.49 7.74 1.26
CA ASP A 97 -1.52 8.73 0.96
C ASP A 97 -2.56 8.21 -0.04
N ARG A 98 -3.69 8.94 -0.14
CA ARG A 98 -4.82 8.52 -0.97
C ARG A 98 -4.48 8.45 -2.45
N ASP A 99 -3.63 9.33 -2.95
CA ASP A 99 -3.29 9.39 -4.37
C ASP A 99 -2.41 8.22 -4.76
N LEU A 100 -1.40 7.95 -3.94
CA LEU A 100 -0.52 6.79 -4.13
C LEU A 100 -1.30 5.48 -3.99
N TRP A 101 -2.16 5.37 -2.97
CA TRP A 101 -3.01 4.20 -2.82
C TRP A 101 -3.92 3.98 -4.02
N ARG A 102 -4.52 5.03 -4.59
CA ARG A 102 -5.38 4.91 -5.77
C ARG A 102 -4.62 4.31 -6.97
N ILE A 103 -3.36 4.71 -7.16
CA ILE A 103 -2.51 4.15 -8.22
C ILE A 103 -2.20 2.67 -7.96
N LEU A 104 -1.73 2.34 -6.75
CA LEU A 104 -1.42 0.97 -6.36
C LEU A 104 -2.66 0.06 -6.43
N HIS A 105 -3.79 0.53 -5.92
CA HIS A 105 -5.05 -0.22 -5.96
C HIS A 105 -5.51 -0.51 -7.39
N ALA A 106 -5.39 0.45 -8.31
CA ALA A 106 -5.73 0.26 -9.72
C ALA A 106 -4.85 -0.83 -10.35
N GLU A 107 -3.56 -0.85 -10.05
CA GLU A 107 -2.62 -1.87 -10.56
C GLU A 107 -2.86 -3.24 -9.91
N HIS A 108 -3.10 -3.28 -8.59
CA HIS A 108 -3.45 -4.52 -7.88
C HIS A 108 -4.74 -5.12 -8.46
N ARG A 109 -5.77 -4.31 -8.65
CA ARG A 109 -7.01 -4.75 -9.25
C ARG A 109 -6.79 -5.29 -10.66
N ARG A 110 -6.07 -4.56 -11.51
CA ARG A 110 -5.77 -4.97 -12.87
C ARG A 110 -5.09 -6.33 -12.94
N THR A 111 -4.24 -6.66 -11.98
CA THR A 111 -3.51 -7.92 -11.93
C THR A 111 -4.35 -9.04 -11.31
N LEU A 112 -4.97 -8.79 -10.14
CA LEU A 112 -5.67 -9.83 -9.38
C LEU A 112 -7.03 -10.22 -9.97
N THR A 113 -7.66 -9.38 -10.80
CA THR A 113 -8.92 -9.74 -11.48
C THR A 113 -8.71 -10.61 -12.72
N ARG A 114 -7.46 -10.91 -13.09
CA ARG A 114 -7.17 -11.78 -14.21
C ARG A 114 -7.43 -13.25 -13.85
N PRO A 115 -7.95 -14.06 -14.82
CA PRO A 115 -8.40 -15.43 -14.53
C PRO A 115 -7.32 -16.31 -13.89
N GLY A 116 -6.07 -16.22 -14.34
CA GLY A 116 -4.96 -16.98 -13.77
C GLY A 116 -4.65 -16.59 -12.33
N ALA A 117 -4.53 -15.29 -12.05
CA ALA A 117 -4.26 -14.79 -10.70
C ALA A 117 -5.43 -15.07 -9.74
N LEU A 118 -6.65 -14.95 -10.23
CA LEU A 118 -7.87 -15.21 -9.44
C LEU A 118 -7.97 -16.70 -9.04
N ARG A 119 -7.65 -17.62 -9.95
CA ARG A 119 -7.63 -19.06 -9.65
C ARG A 119 -6.59 -19.38 -8.58
N GLU A 120 -5.38 -18.81 -8.69
CA GLU A 120 -4.34 -18.99 -7.68
C GLU A 120 -4.72 -18.33 -6.35
N TRP A 121 -5.38 -17.18 -6.37
CA TRP A 121 -5.90 -16.56 -5.16
C TRP A 121 -6.80 -17.51 -4.36
N HIS A 122 -7.75 -18.18 -5.01
CA HIS A 122 -8.62 -19.15 -4.34
C HIS A 122 -7.86 -20.31 -3.70
N THR A 123 -6.75 -20.71 -4.27
CA THR A 123 -5.87 -21.76 -3.72
C THR A 123 -5.01 -21.24 -2.57
N LEU A 124 -4.49 -20.03 -2.70
CA LEU A 124 -3.52 -19.44 -1.76
C LEU A 124 -4.19 -18.64 -0.63
N LYS A 125 -5.49 -18.42 -0.69
CA LYS A 125 -6.24 -17.61 0.27
C LYS A 125 -5.99 -18.03 1.72
N GLY A 126 -5.82 -19.33 1.98
CA GLY A 126 -5.53 -19.89 3.31
C GLY A 126 -4.22 -19.40 3.92
N GLU A 127 -3.24 -18.99 3.10
CA GLU A 127 -1.98 -18.42 3.60
C GLU A 127 -2.18 -17.05 4.29
N PHE A 128 -3.35 -16.44 4.10
CA PHE A 128 -3.71 -15.13 4.64
C PHE A 128 -4.81 -15.19 5.69
N ASP A 129 -5.14 -16.35 6.23
CA ASP A 129 -6.22 -16.55 7.22
C ASP A 129 -6.07 -15.67 8.47
N THR A 130 -4.83 -15.33 8.85
CA THR A 130 -4.54 -14.41 9.95
C THR A 130 -4.87 -12.94 9.63
N PHE A 131 -5.21 -12.62 8.37
CA PHE A 131 -5.47 -11.27 7.90
C PHE A 131 -6.86 -11.14 7.23
N PRO A 132 -7.96 -11.30 7.98
CA PRO A 132 -9.30 -11.34 7.39
C PRO A 132 -9.67 -10.06 6.60
N ASN A 133 -9.24 -8.89 7.07
CA ASN A 133 -9.46 -7.63 6.36
C ASN A 133 -8.77 -7.59 4.99
N PHE A 134 -7.60 -8.20 4.87
CA PHE A 134 -6.89 -8.32 3.60
C PHE A 134 -7.61 -9.28 2.64
N ILE A 135 -8.10 -10.40 3.17
CA ILE A 135 -8.91 -11.35 2.39
C ILE A 135 -10.13 -10.64 1.82
N ASP A 136 -10.88 -9.93 2.66
CA ASP A 136 -12.06 -9.16 2.24
C ASP A 136 -11.69 -8.12 1.18
N TYR A 137 -10.55 -7.45 1.34
CA TYR A 137 -10.05 -6.48 0.38
C TYR A 137 -9.81 -7.09 -1.01
N VAL A 138 -9.14 -8.23 -1.09
CA VAL A 138 -8.87 -8.92 -2.37
C VAL A 138 -10.16 -9.49 -2.98
N ASP A 139 -11.01 -10.09 -2.18
CA ASP A 139 -12.30 -10.63 -2.63
C ASP A 139 -13.19 -9.52 -3.21
N CYS A 140 -13.23 -8.35 -2.57
CA CYS A 140 -14.01 -7.20 -3.07
C CYS A 140 -13.51 -6.63 -4.40
N MET A 141 -12.23 -6.79 -4.74
CA MET A 141 -11.74 -6.40 -6.06
C MET A 141 -12.39 -7.23 -7.18
N ASN A 142 -12.76 -8.46 -6.87
CA ASN A 142 -13.28 -9.44 -7.82
C ASN A 142 -14.81 -9.39 -8.01
N VAL A 143 -15.55 -8.78 -7.08
CA VAL A 143 -17.04 -8.77 -7.07
C VAL A 143 -17.64 -7.59 -7.85
N GLY A 144 -16.84 -6.66 -8.40
CA GLY A 144 -17.33 -5.55 -9.22
C GLY A 144 -17.41 -4.19 -8.51
N PRO A 145 -17.74 -3.12 -9.26
CA PRO A 145 -17.57 -1.73 -8.81
C PRO A 145 -18.48 -1.30 -7.65
N GLU A 146 -19.62 -1.96 -7.43
CA GLU A 146 -20.55 -1.56 -6.37
C GLU A 146 -20.04 -1.92 -4.96
N THR A 147 -19.37 -3.04 -4.81
CA THR A 147 -18.82 -3.50 -3.53
C THR A 147 -17.55 -2.72 -3.16
N SER A 148 -16.82 -2.26 -4.15
CA SER A 148 -15.63 -1.41 -3.99
C SER A 148 -15.95 -0.07 -3.29
N ARG A 149 -17.19 0.43 -3.37
CA ARG A 149 -17.64 1.65 -2.65
C ARG A 149 -17.66 1.47 -1.13
N ARG A 150 -17.98 0.29 -0.61
CA ARG A 150 -18.01 0.03 0.85
C ARG A 150 -16.62 0.10 1.49
N PHE A 151 -15.58 -0.39 0.79
CA PHE A 151 -14.20 -0.32 1.29
C PHE A 151 -13.61 1.10 1.21
N ARG A 152 -13.98 1.88 0.18
CA ARG A 152 -13.60 3.29 0.09
C ARG A 152 -14.08 4.08 1.32
N PHE A 153 -15.30 3.85 1.79
CA PHE A 153 -15.87 4.52 2.98
C PHE A 153 -15.22 4.09 4.30
N LYS A 154 -14.69 2.86 4.42
CA LYS A 154 -14.06 2.38 5.67
C LYS A 154 -12.65 2.95 5.83
N ALA A 155 -11.89 3.05 4.74
CA ALA A 155 -10.57 3.71 4.72
C ALA A 155 -10.68 5.22 4.98
N GLU A 156 -11.74 5.87 4.51
CA GLU A 156 -11.99 7.30 4.75
C GLU A 156 -12.26 7.62 6.22
N ARG A 157 -12.99 6.77 6.95
CA ARG A 157 -13.32 6.98 8.37
C ARG A 157 -12.15 6.84 9.34
N HIS A 158 -11.10 6.10 8.98
CA HIS A 158 -9.92 5.95 9.86
C HIS A 158 -8.95 7.13 9.77
N GLN A 159 -8.95 7.86 8.66
CA GLN A 159 -8.06 9.02 8.47
C GLN A 159 -8.60 10.33 9.06
N ASP A 160 -9.90 10.44 9.34
CA ASP A 160 -10.50 11.63 9.95
C ASP A 160 -10.31 11.66 11.50
N ARG A 161 -9.63 10.66 12.08
CA ARG A 161 -9.36 10.57 13.53
C ARG A 161 -7.93 10.92 13.94
N HIS A 162 -7.10 11.39 13.02
CA HIS A 162 -5.71 11.82 13.25
C HIS A 162 -5.44 13.19 12.58
#